data_06ada45938fd7484cd59b9f77745f977
#
_entry.id   06ada45938fd7484cd59b9f77745f977
#
_cell.length_a   1.000
_cell.length_b   1.000
_cell.length_c   1.000
_cell.angle_alpha   90.00
_cell.angle_beta   90.00
_cell.angle_gamma   90.00
#
_symmetry.space_group_name_H-M   'P 1'
#
loop_
_entity.id
_entity.type
_entity.pdbx_description
1 polymer ?
#
loop_
_entity_poly.entity_id
_entity_poly.type
_entity_poly.pdbx_seq_one_letter_code
_entity_poly.pdbx_strand_id
1 'polypeptide(L)'
;MKKTIAFIISIVISTCGGEFVYAKTAYGVSRISGANRYETSVNIANSFSSDKLENVIIASGNNFPDALVGSVLSRKENAPILLVGKDVSSSGDSINFIKNKLDREETIYILGGKSSVSENFESYFNSLGYSSVKRLGGKNRFDTNFVIDRYLMTEKGTPVVIVNAYGFADALSVSSIAASKGYPIIMTDSFNLADETKETLKNIEPSKVFIIGGKSSVTDNIVSQLKEIVPSLNSDNIIRIGGMNRYDTSLNVCKYFNQTSNEAVIASGENFPDALSAGALAARNNAPIILTNGANISDQKQYLDGCKCEKVILIGGTGAVSEDVQNALEGKTVISDEDAKKLLLQGDDAFKKILKINVDGNSYMDVSGISYAPVTDNIGEYNSISEYLNENYELNNYYTNNFVNTLINFVFKDIDGKVYMRYGNPEPALTVEDSEVVSKKYNDNKADIILKGYYYGELSYANATLVYDGNRWLIDRFDNWGVE
;
A
#
# COMPACT_ATOMS: atom_id res chain seq x y z
N MET A 1 -26.19 -26.56 13.75
CA MET A 1 -26.36 -26.28 12.32
C MET A 1 -25.00 -25.87 11.76
N LYS A 2 -24.35 -26.73 10.99
CA LYS A 2 -23.04 -26.50 10.37
C LYS A 2 -23.24 -25.62 9.13
N LYS A 3 -22.64 -24.44 9.10
CA LYS A 3 -22.60 -23.61 7.89
C LYS A 3 -21.49 -24.16 7.00
N THR A 4 -21.84 -24.73 5.88
CA THR A 4 -20.95 -25.17 4.81
C THR A 4 -20.53 -23.91 4.02
N ILE A 5 -19.26 -23.54 4.10
CA ILE A 5 -18.68 -22.50 3.24
C ILE A 5 -18.38 -23.15 1.90
N ALA A 6 -19.07 -22.74 0.86
CA ALA A 6 -18.80 -23.20 -0.51
C ALA A 6 -17.60 -22.40 -1.06
N PHE A 7 -16.48 -23.08 -1.30
CA PHE A 7 -15.35 -22.54 -2.03
C PHE A 7 -15.65 -22.58 -3.54
N ILE A 8 -15.73 -21.42 -4.18
CA ILE A 8 -15.77 -21.32 -5.63
C ILE A 8 -14.33 -21.25 -6.13
N ILE A 9 -13.88 -22.32 -6.81
CA ILE A 9 -12.57 -22.40 -7.46
C ILE A 9 -12.76 -21.92 -8.90
N SER A 10 -12.19 -20.77 -9.24
CA SER A 10 -12.09 -20.28 -10.61
C SER A 10 -10.87 -20.91 -11.28
N ILE A 11 -11.07 -21.78 -12.26
CA ILE A 11 -9.98 -22.41 -13.03
C ILE A 11 -9.73 -21.54 -14.27
N VAL A 12 -8.54 -20.94 -14.35
CA VAL A 12 -8.02 -20.32 -15.59
C VAL A 12 -7.16 -21.36 -16.29
N ILE A 13 -7.63 -21.91 -17.41
CA ILE A 13 -6.88 -22.87 -18.21
C ILE A 13 -5.98 -22.08 -19.19
N SER A 14 -4.68 -22.07 -18.93
CA SER A 14 -3.66 -21.65 -19.89
C SER A 14 -3.06 -22.88 -20.53
N THR A 15 -3.22 -23.03 -21.84
CA THR A 15 -2.69 -24.15 -22.64
C THR A 15 -1.22 -23.88 -23.02
N CYS A 16 -0.29 -24.13 -22.12
CA CYS A 16 1.12 -24.44 -22.41
C CYS A 16 1.65 -25.20 -21.20
N GLY A 17 2.19 -26.41 -21.42
CA GLY A 17 2.61 -27.36 -20.38
C GLY A 17 3.43 -26.73 -19.24
N GLY A 18 2.74 -26.47 -18.14
CA GLY A 18 3.27 -25.92 -16.90
C GLY A 18 2.32 -26.26 -15.78
N GLU A 19 2.83 -26.48 -14.61
CA GLU A 19 2.11 -26.76 -13.39
C GLU A 19 0.90 -25.82 -13.19
N PHE A 20 -0.25 -26.39 -12.84
CA PHE A 20 -1.46 -25.61 -12.53
C PHE A 20 -1.19 -24.76 -11.29
N VAL A 21 -0.93 -23.48 -11.46
CA VAL A 21 -0.92 -22.52 -10.37
C VAL A 21 -2.36 -22.14 -10.07
N TYR A 22 -2.91 -22.68 -8.99
CA TYR A 22 -4.20 -22.25 -8.46
C TYR A 22 -4.01 -20.82 -7.92
N ALA A 23 -4.61 -19.83 -8.57
CA ALA A 23 -4.65 -18.48 -8.03
C ALA A 23 -5.40 -18.51 -6.70
N LYS A 24 -4.75 -18.07 -5.62
CA LYS A 24 -5.37 -17.98 -4.31
C LYS A 24 -6.35 -16.81 -4.31
N THR A 25 -7.61 -17.08 -4.01
CA THR A 25 -8.67 -16.07 -4.08
C THR A 25 -8.68 -15.09 -2.91
N ALA A 26 -8.15 -15.49 -1.76
CA ALA A 26 -8.15 -14.67 -0.54
C ALA A 26 -6.98 -15.00 0.40
N TYR A 27 -6.49 -14.00 1.11
CA TYR A 27 -5.50 -14.11 2.18
C TYR A 27 -6.13 -13.78 3.52
N GLY A 28 -5.60 -14.30 4.62
CA GLY A 28 -5.87 -13.78 5.95
C GLY A 28 -5.15 -12.44 6.11
N VAL A 29 -5.87 -11.33 6.00
CA VAL A 29 -5.28 -9.98 6.06
C VAL A 29 -5.43 -9.41 7.46
N SER A 30 -4.35 -8.85 7.98
CA SER A 30 -4.35 -8.04 9.19
C SER A 30 -3.63 -6.71 8.94
N ARG A 31 -4.00 -5.67 9.67
CA ARG A 31 -3.36 -4.36 9.57
C ARG A 31 -2.76 -3.97 10.92
N ILE A 32 -1.53 -3.45 10.89
CA ILE A 32 -0.87 -2.85 12.05
C ILE A 32 -0.60 -1.38 11.71
N SER A 33 -1.25 -0.47 12.42
CA SER A 33 -1.13 0.97 12.24
C SER A 33 -1.37 1.69 13.56
N GLY A 34 -1.01 2.97 13.62
CA GLY A 34 -1.31 3.90 14.70
C GLY A 34 -1.69 5.27 14.12
N ALA A 35 -2.06 6.23 14.96
CA ALA A 35 -2.34 7.60 14.55
C ALA A 35 -1.11 8.32 13.94
N ASN A 36 0.08 7.81 14.26
CA ASN A 36 1.36 8.30 13.74
C ASN A 36 2.39 7.17 13.76
N ARG A 37 3.60 7.45 13.20
CA ARG A 37 4.72 6.49 13.10
C ARG A 37 5.20 5.92 14.43
N TYR A 38 5.11 6.70 15.51
CA TYR A 38 5.54 6.27 16.85
C TYR A 38 4.58 5.24 17.39
N GLU A 39 3.29 5.51 17.31
CA GLU A 39 2.24 4.55 17.71
C GLU A 39 2.23 3.32 16.80
N THR A 40 2.43 3.47 15.47
CA THR A 40 2.60 2.32 14.57
C THR A 40 3.75 1.44 15.02
N SER A 41 4.90 2.02 15.39
CA SER A 41 6.06 1.24 15.87
C SER A 41 5.79 0.51 17.19
N VAL A 42 5.01 1.12 18.09
CA VAL A 42 4.56 0.50 19.35
C VAL A 42 3.60 -0.66 19.06
N ASN A 43 2.66 -0.49 18.14
CA ASN A 43 1.72 -1.54 17.75
C ASN A 43 2.42 -2.73 17.07
N ILE A 44 3.45 -2.46 16.27
CA ILE A 44 4.34 -3.51 15.75
C ILE A 44 5.09 -4.20 16.90
N ALA A 45 5.65 -3.44 17.84
CA ALA A 45 6.39 -4.00 18.99
C ALA A 45 5.49 -4.86 19.90
N ASN A 46 4.21 -4.53 20.06
CA ASN A 46 3.25 -5.36 20.78
C ASN A 46 3.08 -6.77 20.17
N SER A 47 3.34 -6.93 18.88
CA SER A 47 3.31 -8.25 18.23
C SER A 47 4.55 -9.12 18.51
N PHE A 48 5.62 -8.55 19.11
CA PHE A 48 6.81 -9.30 19.48
C PHE A 48 6.59 -10.17 20.71
N SER A 49 5.88 -9.68 21.73
CA SER A 49 5.55 -10.47 22.90
C SER A 49 4.30 -9.95 23.59
N SER A 50 3.44 -10.85 24.06
CA SER A 50 2.35 -10.53 24.99
C SER A 50 2.88 -10.14 26.37
N ASP A 51 4.04 -10.69 26.75
CA ASP A 51 4.65 -10.53 28.06
C ASP A 51 5.79 -9.50 28.04
N LYS A 52 6.79 -9.67 28.89
CA LYS A 52 7.98 -8.84 28.97
C LYS A 52 8.94 -9.12 27.82
N LEU A 53 9.79 -8.16 27.56
CA LEU A 53 10.88 -8.22 26.58
C LEU A 53 12.22 -8.17 27.30
N GLU A 54 13.23 -8.87 26.76
CA GLU A 54 14.61 -8.82 27.25
C GLU A 54 15.39 -7.63 26.65
N ASN A 55 15.01 -7.22 25.45
CA ASN A 55 15.68 -6.14 24.73
C ASN A 55 14.67 -5.28 23.97
N VAL A 56 14.99 -3.99 23.84
CA VAL A 56 14.32 -3.08 22.91
C VAL A 56 15.35 -2.21 22.19
N ILE A 57 15.03 -1.83 20.99
CA ILE A 57 15.81 -0.90 20.19
C ILE A 57 14.99 0.38 20.03
N ILE A 58 15.59 1.55 20.27
CA ILE A 58 15.03 2.83 19.88
C ILE A 58 15.84 3.44 18.74
N ALA A 59 15.13 4.03 17.75
CA ALA A 59 15.74 4.72 16.62
C ALA A 59 14.91 5.96 16.25
N SER A 60 15.52 6.92 15.55
CA SER A 60 14.81 8.12 15.12
C SER A 60 13.68 7.81 14.15
N GLY A 61 12.47 8.30 14.42
CA GLY A 61 11.35 8.27 13.49
C GLY A 61 11.40 9.37 12.42
N ASN A 62 12.35 10.30 12.50
CA ASN A 62 12.49 11.40 11.55
C ASN A 62 13.45 11.08 10.39
N ASN A 63 14.31 10.07 10.56
CA ASN A 63 15.26 9.61 9.56
C ASN A 63 15.26 8.08 9.50
N PHE A 64 15.54 7.52 8.32
CA PHE A 64 15.43 6.08 8.08
C PHE A 64 16.73 5.28 8.31
N PRO A 65 17.97 5.81 8.13
CA PRO A 65 19.16 4.97 7.98
C PRO A 65 19.40 4.06 9.17
N ASP A 66 19.38 4.62 10.38
CA ASP A 66 19.75 3.92 11.61
C ASP A 66 18.77 2.77 11.92
N ALA A 67 17.47 2.99 11.73
CA ALA A 67 16.44 1.96 11.95
C ALA A 67 16.52 0.81 10.93
N LEU A 68 16.85 1.10 9.66
CA LEU A 68 16.94 0.08 8.61
C LEU A 68 18.09 -0.90 8.84
N VAL A 69 19.29 -0.41 9.12
CA VAL A 69 20.44 -1.27 9.44
C VAL A 69 20.25 -1.98 10.78
N GLY A 70 19.44 -1.38 11.67
CA GLY A 70 19.06 -1.97 12.95
C GLY A 70 18.22 -3.25 12.85
N SER A 71 17.65 -3.58 11.68
CA SER A 71 16.85 -4.80 11.48
C SER A 71 17.66 -6.07 11.77
N VAL A 72 18.94 -6.11 11.41
CA VAL A 72 19.84 -7.25 11.66
C VAL A 72 20.12 -7.38 13.16
N LEU A 73 20.36 -6.26 13.84
CA LEU A 73 20.49 -6.22 15.29
C LEU A 73 19.19 -6.66 15.99
N SER A 74 18.06 -6.18 15.53
CA SER A 74 16.73 -6.57 16.03
C SER A 74 16.54 -8.09 16.02
N ARG A 75 16.93 -8.75 14.93
CA ARG A 75 16.85 -10.22 14.83
C ARG A 75 17.81 -10.91 15.77
N LYS A 76 19.06 -10.41 15.87
CA LYS A 76 20.09 -10.98 16.73
C LYS A 76 19.71 -10.90 18.21
N GLU A 77 19.22 -9.73 18.64
CA GLU A 77 18.87 -9.46 20.04
C GLU A 77 17.41 -9.78 20.39
N ASN A 78 16.62 -10.30 19.44
CA ASN A 78 15.17 -10.52 19.55
C ASN A 78 14.44 -9.28 20.10
N ALA A 79 14.77 -8.11 19.58
CA ALA A 79 14.35 -6.80 20.08
C ALA A 79 13.46 -6.07 19.07
N PRO A 80 12.25 -5.59 19.41
CA PRO A 80 11.48 -4.72 18.54
C PRO A 80 12.18 -3.37 18.35
N ILE A 81 11.96 -2.73 17.20
CA ILE A 81 12.41 -1.36 16.93
C ILE A 81 11.26 -0.39 17.19
N LEU A 82 11.44 0.45 18.20
CA LEU A 82 10.55 1.55 18.55
C LEU A 82 11.08 2.85 17.92
N LEU A 83 10.20 3.59 17.29
CA LEU A 83 10.55 4.91 16.78
C LEU A 83 10.39 5.96 17.88
N VAL A 84 11.34 6.88 17.95
CA VAL A 84 11.31 8.01 18.89
C VAL A 84 11.48 9.33 18.15
N GLY A 85 10.94 10.39 18.73
CA GLY A 85 11.24 11.75 18.33
C GLY A 85 12.70 12.11 18.69
N LYS A 86 13.10 13.34 18.43
CA LYS A 86 14.45 13.79 18.74
C LYS A 86 14.75 13.76 20.25
N ASP A 87 13.74 14.08 21.06
CA ASP A 87 13.84 14.24 22.50
C ASP A 87 12.86 13.35 23.25
N VAL A 88 13.14 13.11 24.53
CA VAL A 88 12.31 12.31 25.45
C VAL A 88 10.87 12.81 25.47
N SER A 89 10.65 14.14 25.51
CA SER A 89 9.31 14.76 25.58
C SER A 89 8.43 14.47 24.36
N SER A 90 9.02 14.19 23.20
CA SER A 90 8.30 13.88 21.95
C SER A 90 8.16 12.37 21.69
N SER A 91 8.43 11.52 22.71
CA SER A 91 8.54 10.06 22.54
C SER A 91 7.68 9.29 23.55
N GLY A 92 6.58 9.89 24.01
CA GLY A 92 5.76 9.35 25.09
C GLY A 92 5.28 7.92 24.87
N ASP A 93 4.82 7.59 23.66
CA ASP A 93 4.29 6.27 23.33
C ASP A 93 5.36 5.18 23.49
N SER A 94 6.53 5.39 22.88
CA SER A 94 7.65 4.45 22.95
C SER A 94 8.23 4.31 24.38
N ILE A 95 8.30 5.43 25.11
CA ILE A 95 8.75 5.43 26.51
C ILE A 95 7.77 4.65 27.40
N ASN A 96 6.48 4.86 27.23
CA ASN A 96 5.44 4.16 27.99
C ASN A 96 5.47 2.66 27.67
N PHE A 97 5.66 2.29 26.41
CA PHE A 97 5.84 0.89 26.03
C PHE A 97 7.05 0.27 26.76
N ILE A 98 8.22 0.93 26.73
CA ILE A 98 9.45 0.44 27.41
C ILE A 98 9.20 0.26 28.91
N LYS A 99 8.60 1.25 29.57
CA LYS A 99 8.30 1.18 31.00
C LYS A 99 7.39 0.02 31.39
N ASN A 100 6.47 -0.35 30.50
CA ASN A 100 5.50 -1.42 30.75
C ASN A 100 6.02 -2.82 30.36
N LYS A 101 6.87 -2.90 29.34
CA LYS A 101 7.28 -4.17 28.72
C LYS A 101 8.71 -4.60 29.02
N LEU A 102 9.58 -3.69 29.50
CA LEU A 102 11.00 -3.99 29.76
C LEU A 102 11.31 -3.84 31.24
N ASP A 103 11.92 -4.87 31.82
CA ASP A 103 12.40 -4.79 33.21
C ASP A 103 13.71 -4.00 33.29
N ARG A 104 14.11 -3.57 34.50
CA ARG A 104 15.21 -2.60 34.67
C ARG A 104 16.60 -3.17 34.40
N GLU A 105 16.73 -4.47 34.47
CA GLU A 105 17.97 -5.23 34.22
C GLU A 105 18.20 -5.45 32.71
N GLU A 106 17.15 -5.31 31.91
CA GLU A 106 17.16 -5.60 30.48
C GLU A 106 17.76 -4.47 29.64
N THR A 107 18.02 -4.73 28.35
CA THR A 107 18.82 -3.81 27.54
C THR A 107 17.96 -2.91 26.64
N ILE A 108 18.27 -1.61 26.68
CA ILE A 108 17.81 -0.61 25.72
C ILE A 108 18.95 -0.26 24.76
N TYR A 109 18.81 -0.58 23.48
CA TYR A 109 19.71 -0.13 22.43
C TYR A 109 19.23 1.18 21.85
N ILE A 110 20.13 2.15 21.67
CA ILE A 110 19.86 3.44 21.04
C ILE A 110 20.63 3.47 19.72
N LEU A 111 19.92 3.46 18.58
CA LEU A 111 20.54 3.54 17.27
C LEU A 111 20.60 5.00 16.79
N GLY A 112 21.80 5.40 16.39
CA GLY A 112 22.09 6.72 15.88
C GLY A 112 22.88 7.62 16.83
N GLY A 113 23.48 8.65 16.21
CA GLY A 113 24.24 9.67 16.93
C GLY A 113 23.34 10.59 17.76
N LYS A 114 23.95 11.42 18.61
CA LYS A 114 23.25 12.38 19.49
C LYS A 114 22.42 13.42 18.74
N SER A 115 22.71 13.68 17.46
CA SER A 115 21.93 14.55 16.59
C SER A 115 20.62 13.92 16.11
N SER A 116 20.58 12.57 16.01
CA SER A 116 19.43 11.78 15.57
C SER A 116 18.53 11.44 16.75
N VAL A 117 19.10 10.93 17.84
CA VAL A 117 18.43 10.61 19.11
C VAL A 117 19.25 11.27 20.23
N SER A 118 18.65 12.27 20.89
CA SER A 118 19.32 13.08 21.92
C SER A 118 19.96 12.21 23.02
N GLU A 119 21.10 12.71 23.58
CA GLU A 119 21.75 12.05 24.74
C GLU A 119 20.91 12.06 26.01
N ASN A 120 19.85 12.87 26.03
CA ASN A 120 18.92 12.89 27.15
C ASN A 120 18.19 11.54 27.34
N PHE A 121 18.12 10.69 26.33
CA PHE A 121 17.52 9.36 26.47
C PHE A 121 18.34 8.45 27.41
N GLU A 122 19.67 8.45 27.29
CA GLU A 122 20.52 7.68 28.22
C GLU A 122 20.33 8.16 29.65
N SER A 123 20.40 9.48 29.85
CA SER A 123 20.21 10.10 31.18
C SER A 123 18.83 9.79 31.75
N TYR A 124 17.80 9.85 30.91
CA TYR A 124 16.42 9.57 31.31
C TYR A 124 16.22 8.10 31.71
N PHE A 125 16.66 7.13 30.90
CA PHE A 125 16.50 5.73 31.23
C PHE A 125 17.34 5.33 32.44
N ASN A 126 18.56 5.85 32.58
CA ASN A 126 19.38 5.66 33.77
C ASN A 126 18.71 6.19 35.03
N SER A 127 18.05 7.37 34.96
CA SER A 127 17.29 7.94 36.06
C SER A 127 16.06 7.11 36.48
N LEU A 128 15.52 6.32 35.56
CA LEU A 128 14.46 5.34 35.81
C LEU A 128 14.96 4.00 36.34
N GLY A 129 16.28 3.84 36.47
CA GLY A 129 16.91 2.64 37.04
C GLY A 129 17.24 1.54 36.02
N TYR A 130 17.16 1.83 34.68
CA TYR A 130 17.66 0.85 33.69
C TYR A 130 19.18 0.73 33.77
N SER A 131 19.68 -0.48 33.96
CA SER A 131 21.10 -0.75 34.17
C SER A 131 21.88 -0.92 32.86
N SER A 132 21.20 -1.21 31.74
CA SER A 132 21.82 -1.48 30.46
C SER A 132 21.22 -0.59 29.34
N VAL A 133 21.81 0.59 29.14
CA VAL A 133 21.46 1.50 28.04
C VAL A 133 22.69 1.63 27.13
N LYS A 134 22.59 1.12 25.90
CA LYS A 134 23.71 1.01 24.97
C LYS A 134 23.45 1.82 23.69
N ARG A 135 24.26 2.87 23.46
CA ARG A 135 24.20 3.59 22.20
C ARG A 135 25.10 2.96 21.15
N LEU A 136 24.52 2.68 20.00
CA LEU A 136 25.20 2.28 18.77
C LEU A 136 25.00 3.40 17.75
N GLY A 137 25.91 4.35 17.69
CA GLY A 137 25.75 5.55 16.86
C GLY A 137 27.07 6.26 16.63
N GLY A 138 27.14 6.95 15.54
CA GLY A 138 28.30 7.67 15.07
C GLY A 138 28.00 9.14 14.66
N LYS A 139 28.96 9.78 14.01
CA LYS A 139 28.85 11.17 13.54
C LYS A 139 27.93 11.35 12.35
N ASN A 140 27.82 10.31 11.55
CA ASN A 140 26.99 10.24 10.35
C ASN A 140 26.41 8.82 10.16
N ARG A 141 25.62 8.60 9.11
CA ARG A 141 24.98 7.30 8.83
C ARG A 141 25.95 6.15 8.56
N PHE A 142 27.10 6.43 7.93
CA PHE A 142 28.13 5.43 7.64
C PHE A 142 28.87 5.01 8.93
N ASP A 143 29.19 5.97 9.76
CA ASP A 143 29.81 5.75 11.06
C ASP A 143 28.86 5.00 12.02
N THR A 144 27.55 5.33 12.00
CA THR A 144 26.53 4.57 12.75
C THR A 144 26.45 3.13 12.25
N ASN A 145 26.40 2.92 10.93
CA ASN A 145 26.36 1.58 10.32
C ASN A 145 27.60 0.77 10.73
N PHE A 146 28.79 1.37 10.65
CA PHE A 146 30.03 0.72 11.07
C PHE A 146 30.01 0.29 12.55
N VAL A 147 29.51 1.14 13.45
CA VAL A 147 29.40 0.81 14.88
C VAL A 147 28.43 -0.36 15.09
N ILE A 148 27.30 -0.40 14.37
CA ILE A 148 26.34 -1.51 14.43
C ILE A 148 26.97 -2.79 13.89
N ASP A 149 27.65 -2.74 12.72
CA ASP A 149 28.29 -3.91 12.12
C ASP A 149 29.38 -4.50 13.04
N ARG A 150 30.18 -3.64 13.70
CA ARG A 150 31.15 -4.08 14.71
C ARG A 150 30.49 -4.74 15.90
N TYR A 151 29.35 -4.21 16.36
CA TYR A 151 28.60 -4.82 17.48
C TYR A 151 28.02 -6.19 17.09
N LEU A 152 27.61 -6.35 15.84
CA LEU A 152 27.10 -7.62 15.31
C LEU A 152 28.17 -8.73 15.36
N MET A 153 29.46 -8.40 15.40
CA MET A 153 30.59 -9.36 15.40
C MET A 153 30.45 -10.38 14.27
N THR A 154 30.17 -9.88 13.06
CA THR A 154 29.97 -10.73 11.88
C THR A 154 31.21 -11.51 11.55
N GLU A 155 31.07 -12.83 11.34
CA GLU A 155 32.18 -13.74 11.01
C GLU A 155 32.73 -13.43 9.60
N LYS A 156 34.04 -13.67 9.43
CA LYS A 156 34.69 -13.59 8.10
C LYS A 156 34.02 -14.53 7.10
N GLY A 157 33.87 -14.05 5.87
CA GLY A 157 33.23 -14.81 4.80
C GLY A 157 31.69 -14.69 4.79
N THR A 158 31.07 -14.08 5.80
CA THR A 158 29.61 -13.86 5.79
C THR A 158 29.22 -13.01 4.59
N PRO A 159 28.21 -13.41 3.79
CA PRO A 159 27.66 -12.55 2.74
C PRO A 159 27.13 -11.23 3.29
N VAL A 160 27.26 -10.15 2.50
CA VAL A 160 26.79 -8.82 2.88
C VAL A 160 25.82 -8.25 1.88
N VAL A 161 25.00 -7.31 2.31
CA VAL A 161 24.07 -6.55 1.48
C VAL A 161 24.56 -5.11 1.37
N ILE A 162 24.71 -4.58 0.16
CA ILE A 162 25.06 -3.18 -0.12
C ILE A 162 23.81 -2.44 -0.57
N VAL A 163 23.54 -1.30 0.07
CA VAL A 163 22.41 -0.42 -0.23
C VAL A 163 22.85 1.03 -0.31
N ASN A 164 22.13 1.85 -1.07
CA ASN A 164 22.33 3.28 -1.06
C ASN A 164 21.85 3.90 0.26
N ALA A 165 22.72 4.67 0.90
CA ALA A 165 22.45 5.31 2.19
C ALA A 165 21.40 6.43 2.13
N TYR A 166 21.05 6.92 0.93
CA TYR A 166 20.13 8.04 0.70
C TYR A 166 18.78 7.60 0.14
N GLY A 167 18.61 6.29 -0.15
CA GLY A 167 17.35 5.68 -0.62
C GLY A 167 16.85 4.63 0.37
N PHE A 168 15.68 4.84 0.94
CA PHE A 168 15.13 3.90 1.96
C PHE A 168 14.54 2.63 1.37
N ALA A 169 13.97 2.70 0.16
CA ALA A 169 13.15 1.62 -0.39
C ALA A 169 13.95 0.34 -0.69
N ASP A 170 15.18 0.50 -1.25
CA ASP A 170 16.07 -0.62 -1.53
C ASP A 170 16.50 -1.32 -0.23
N ALA A 171 16.90 -0.55 0.78
CA ALA A 171 17.28 -1.07 2.09
C ALA A 171 16.11 -1.74 2.81
N LEU A 172 14.92 -1.15 2.75
CA LEU A 172 13.71 -1.72 3.34
C LEU A 172 13.33 -3.06 2.68
N SER A 173 13.41 -3.13 1.35
CA SER A 173 13.08 -4.35 0.57
C SER A 173 13.86 -5.58 1.00
N VAL A 174 15.11 -5.40 1.44
CA VAL A 174 16.00 -6.50 1.82
C VAL A 174 16.13 -6.68 3.34
N SER A 175 15.64 -5.74 4.14
CA SER A 175 15.90 -5.68 5.58
C SER A 175 15.50 -6.95 6.33
N SER A 176 14.32 -7.52 6.03
CA SER A 176 13.86 -8.76 6.65
C SER A 176 14.69 -9.96 6.25
N ILE A 177 15.07 -10.04 4.98
CA ILE A 177 15.85 -11.14 4.42
C ILE A 177 17.30 -11.10 4.97
N ALA A 178 17.91 -9.92 4.95
CA ALA A 178 19.23 -9.70 5.51
C ALA A 178 19.28 -10.09 6.99
N ALA A 179 18.30 -9.62 7.76
CA ALA A 179 18.18 -9.92 9.17
C ALA A 179 17.95 -11.42 9.43
N SER A 180 17.06 -12.08 8.68
CA SER A 180 16.79 -13.53 8.84
C SER A 180 18.01 -14.40 8.51
N LYS A 181 18.87 -13.94 7.58
CA LYS A 181 20.10 -14.65 7.19
C LYS A 181 21.35 -14.23 7.96
N GLY A 182 21.25 -13.21 8.82
CA GLY A 182 22.38 -12.64 9.54
C GLY A 182 23.36 -11.89 8.62
N TYR A 183 22.91 -11.39 7.46
CA TYR A 183 23.74 -10.64 6.53
C TYR A 183 23.76 -9.17 6.94
N PRO A 184 24.93 -8.57 7.24
CA PRO A 184 25.01 -7.15 7.50
C PRO A 184 24.49 -6.31 6.33
N ILE A 185 23.73 -5.26 6.63
CA ILE A 185 23.34 -4.24 5.66
C ILE A 185 24.35 -3.12 5.73
N ILE A 186 25.13 -2.98 4.68
CA ILE A 186 26.23 -2.02 4.58
C ILE A 186 25.81 -0.89 3.67
N MET A 187 25.84 0.33 4.19
CA MET A 187 25.46 1.55 3.46
C MET A 187 26.62 2.10 2.65
N THR A 188 26.30 2.61 1.46
CA THR A 188 27.23 3.36 0.60
C THR A 188 26.54 4.59 0.02
N ASP A 189 27.29 5.58 -0.44
CA ASP A 189 26.73 6.54 -1.38
C ASP A 189 26.60 5.93 -2.79
N SER A 190 26.09 6.69 -3.75
CA SER A 190 25.86 6.15 -5.09
C SER A 190 27.15 5.80 -5.83
N PHE A 191 28.27 6.44 -5.50
CA PHE A 191 29.48 6.42 -6.33
C PHE A 191 30.74 5.96 -5.58
N ASN A 192 30.87 6.26 -4.28
CA ASN A 192 32.04 5.92 -3.49
C ASN A 192 31.69 5.17 -2.21
N LEU A 193 32.54 4.21 -1.85
CA LEU A 193 32.51 3.59 -0.54
C LEU A 193 33.11 4.54 0.50
N ALA A 194 32.38 4.85 1.56
CA ALA A 194 32.92 5.57 2.70
C ALA A 194 34.07 4.77 3.36
N ASP A 195 34.98 5.44 4.06
CA ASP A 195 36.11 4.75 4.66
C ASP A 195 35.69 3.75 5.74
N GLU A 196 34.63 4.06 6.49
CA GLU A 196 34.00 3.16 7.45
C GLU A 196 33.45 1.90 6.76
N THR A 197 32.82 2.07 5.58
CA THR A 197 32.32 0.96 4.75
C THR A 197 33.47 0.07 4.25
N LYS A 198 34.58 0.68 3.81
CA LYS A 198 35.78 -0.05 3.37
C LYS A 198 36.39 -0.83 4.52
N GLU A 199 36.42 -0.28 5.73
CA GLU A 199 36.93 -0.96 6.91
C GLU A 199 36.03 -2.16 7.28
N THR A 200 34.71 -2.00 7.28
CA THR A 200 33.76 -3.11 7.50
C THR A 200 34.00 -4.24 6.50
N LEU A 201 34.12 -3.94 5.21
CA LEU A 201 34.34 -4.94 4.15
C LEU A 201 35.68 -5.68 4.32
N LYS A 202 36.76 -4.99 4.72
CA LYS A 202 38.04 -5.60 5.01
C LYS A 202 37.99 -6.54 6.22
N ASN A 203 37.19 -6.20 7.23
CA ASN A 203 37.06 -7.01 8.44
C ASN A 203 36.23 -8.26 8.20
N ILE A 204 35.15 -8.16 7.40
CA ILE A 204 34.25 -9.28 7.11
C ILE A 204 34.80 -10.17 5.99
N GLU A 205 35.55 -9.61 5.02
CA GLU A 205 36.00 -10.33 3.82
C GLU A 205 34.87 -11.17 3.19
N PRO A 206 33.76 -10.54 2.77
CA PRO A 206 32.54 -11.26 2.42
C PRO A 206 32.75 -12.23 1.26
N SER A 207 32.21 -13.44 1.39
CA SER A 207 32.23 -14.44 0.30
C SER A 207 31.29 -14.09 -0.84
N LYS A 208 30.30 -13.25 -0.60
CA LYS A 208 29.31 -12.79 -1.59
C LYS A 208 28.78 -11.40 -1.21
N VAL A 209 28.50 -10.59 -2.22
CA VAL A 209 27.92 -9.26 -2.07
C VAL A 209 26.61 -9.17 -2.85
N PHE A 210 25.54 -8.79 -2.19
CA PHE A 210 24.26 -8.46 -2.82
C PHE A 210 24.11 -6.94 -2.88
N ILE A 211 24.09 -6.39 -4.08
CA ILE A 211 23.83 -4.96 -4.31
C ILE A 211 22.34 -4.80 -4.59
N ILE A 212 21.64 -4.10 -3.72
CA ILE A 212 20.20 -3.86 -3.90
C ILE A 212 19.97 -2.48 -4.48
N GLY A 213 19.22 -2.47 -5.59
CA GLY A 213 18.94 -1.28 -6.39
C GLY A 213 19.62 -1.25 -7.75
N GLY A 214 19.12 -0.36 -8.60
CA GLY A 214 19.63 -0.13 -9.94
C GLY A 214 21.00 0.57 -9.99
N LYS A 215 21.58 0.71 -11.19
CA LYS A 215 22.87 1.39 -11.39
C LYS A 215 22.82 2.89 -11.05
N SER A 216 21.64 3.49 -11.04
CA SER A 216 21.45 4.88 -10.57
C SER A 216 21.54 5.01 -9.05
N SER A 217 21.17 3.96 -8.32
CA SER A 217 21.23 3.90 -6.85
C SER A 217 22.64 3.56 -6.37
N VAL A 218 23.25 2.51 -6.93
CA VAL A 218 24.61 2.06 -6.62
C VAL A 218 25.35 1.82 -7.94
N THR A 219 26.27 2.68 -8.31
CA THR A 219 26.94 2.64 -9.63
C THR A 219 27.92 1.47 -9.77
N ASP A 220 28.37 1.22 -11.01
CA ASP A 220 29.39 0.20 -11.28
C ASP A 220 30.77 0.59 -10.71
N ASN A 221 31.00 1.87 -10.36
CA ASN A 221 32.21 2.29 -9.64
C ASN A 221 32.32 1.63 -8.26
N ILE A 222 31.18 1.47 -7.55
CA ILE A 222 31.14 0.71 -6.30
C ILE A 222 31.57 -0.75 -6.51
N VAL A 223 31.13 -1.38 -7.60
CA VAL A 223 31.56 -2.75 -7.94
C VAL A 223 33.08 -2.84 -8.14
N SER A 224 33.68 -1.83 -8.76
CA SER A 224 35.13 -1.78 -8.95
C SER A 224 35.87 -1.62 -7.62
N GLN A 225 35.39 -0.72 -6.74
CA GLN A 225 35.97 -0.56 -5.39
C GLN A 225 35.81 -1.80 -4.49
N LEU A 226 34.68 -2.50 -4.59
CA LEU A 226 34.46 -3.78 -3.88
C LEU A 226 35.51 -4.81 -4.24
N LYS A 227 35.85 -4.97 -5.53
CA LYS A 227 36.87 -5.92 -6.02
C LYS A 227 38.31 -5.50 -5.60
N GLU A 228 38.55 -4.21 -5.50
CA GLU A 228 39.83 -3.68 -5.02
C GLU A 228 40.03 -3.95 -3.52
N ILE A 229 38.98 -3.76 -2.71
CA ILE A 229 39.04 -3.89 -1.25
C ILE A 229 39.03 -5.37 -0.82
N VAL A 230 38.25 -6.20 -1.50
CA VAL A 230 38.11 -7.65 -1.25
C VAL A 230 38.46 -8.41 -2.52
N PRO A 231 39.73 -8.74 -2.77
CA PRO A 231 40.20 -9.36 -4.03
C PRO A 231 39.60 -10.73 -4.38
N SER A 232 38.98 -11.41 -3.40
CA SER A 232 38.25 -12.65 -3.64
C SER A 232 36.91 -12.46 -4.37
N LEU A 233 36.40 -11.21 -4.42
CA LEU A 233 35.17 -10.90 -5.11
C LEU A 233 35.39 -10.79 -6.63
N ASN A 234 34.49 -11.40 -7.37
CA ASN A 234 34.44 -11.39 -8.83
C ASN A 234 32.99 -11.22 -9.34
N SER A 235 32.78 -11.43 -10.63
CA SER A 235 31.46 -11.25 -11.25
C SER A 235 30.41 -12.27 -10.77
N ASP A 236 30.84 -13.44 -10.28
CA ASP A 236 29.95 -14.54 -9.89
C ASP A 236 29.42 -14.39 -8.45
N ASN A 237 30.17 -13.66 -7.62
CA ASN A 237 29.82 -13.45 -6.22
C ASN A 237 29.44 -11.99 -5.87
N ILE A 238 29.40 -11.07 -6.86
CA ILE A 238 28.77 -9.78 -6.73
C ILE A 238 27.46 -9.78 -7.52
N ILE A 239 26.35 -9.84 -6.83
CA ILE A 239 25.02 -10.01 -7.42
C ILE A 239 24.22 -8.72 -7.24
N ARG A 240 23.77 -8.13 -8.34
CA ARG A 240 22.88 -6.96 -8.31
C ARG A 240 21.44 -7.42 -8.43
N ILE A 241 20.59 -6.93 -7.53
CA ILE A 241 19.14 -7.14 -7.53
C ILE A 241 18.48 -5.77 -7.54
N GLY A 242 17.81 -5.44 -8.63
CA GLY A 242 17.12 -4.16 -8.82
C GLY A 242 15.95 -4.33 -9.79
N GLY A 243 15.16 -3.30 -9.95
CA GLY A 243 14.02 -3.22 -10.86
C GLY A 243 13.95 -1.85 -11.53
N MET A 244 12.90 -1.62 -12.33
CA MET A 244 12.64 -0.33 -12.97
C MET A 244 12.28 0.74 -11.93
N ASN A 245 11.67 0.32 -10.84
CA ASN A 245 11.26 1.16 -9.71
C ASN A 245 11.44 0.40 -8.40
N ARG A 246 11.09 1.04 -7.27
CA ARG A 246 11.21 0.46 -5.92
C ARG A 246 10.32 -0.75 -5.68
N TYR A 247 9.18 -0.82 -6.33
CA TYR A 247 8.24 -1.94 -6.21
C TYR A 247 8.77 -3.18 -6.93
N ASP A 248 9.29 -3.00 -8.15
CA ASP A 248 9.97 -4.06 -8.88
C ASP A 248 11.22 -4.55 -8.16
N THR A 249 12.01 -3.64 -7.58
CA THR A 249 13.17 -4.00 -6.76
C THR A 249 12.75 -4.88 -5.59
N SER A 250 11.70 -4.50 -4.86
CA SER A 250 11.15 -5.27 -3.74
C SER A 250 10.74 -6.68 -4.17
N LEU A 251 9.97 -6.79 -5.25
CA LEU A 251 9.55 -8.09 -5.79
C LEU A 251 10.72 -8.94 -6.28
N ASN A 252 11.71 -8.33 -6.94
CA ASN A 252 12.90 -9.03 -7.41
C ASN A 252 13.78 -9.53 -6.27
N VAL A 253 13.87 -8.79 -5.17
CA VAL A 253 14.52 -9.25 -3.92
C VAL A 253 13.78 -10.46 -3.37
N CYS A 254 12.46 -10.41 -3.25
CA CYS A 254 11.65 -11.52 -2.77
C CYS A 254 11.81 -12.77 -3.66
N LYS A 255 11.76 -12.61 -4.99
CA LYS A 255 11.93 -13.69 -5.98
C LYS A 255 13.32 -14.31 -5.91
N TYR A 256 14.38 -13.48 -5.84
CA TYR A 256 15.76 -13.95 -5.80
C TYR A 256 16.05 -14.81 -4.56
N PHE A 257 15.65 -14.34 -3.39
CA PHE A 257 15.91 -15.05 -2.15
C PHE A 257 14.92 -16.19 -1.87
N ASN A 258 13.80 -16.21 -2.59
CA ASN A 258 12.75 -17.24 -2.52
C ASN A 258 12.42 -17.64 -1.08
N GLN A 259 12.16 -16.63 -0.23
CA GLN A 259 11.91 -16.84 1.19
C GLN A 259 10.57 -17.55 1.37
N THR A 260 10.63 -18.77 1.88
CA THR A 260 9.42 -19.56 2.15
C THR A 260 8.85 -19.17 3.51
N SER A 261 7.73 -18.48 3.50
CA SER A 261 6.97 -18.12 4.69
C SER A 261 5.48 -18.27 4.39
N ASN A 262 4.69 -18.59 5.40
CA ASN A 262 3.24 -18.53 5.28
C ASN A 262 2.69 -17.09 5.49
N GLU A 263 3.57 -16.14 5.80
CA GLU A 263 3.25 -14.72 5.99
C GLU A 263 4.06 -13.83 5.08
N ALA A 264 3.48 -12.70 4.66
CA ALA A 264 4.16 -11.60 4.00
C ALA A 264 3.80 -10.28 4.66
N VAL A 265 4.72 -9.33 4.65
CA VAL A 265 4.50 -7.97 5.15
C VAL A 265 4.43 -7.03 3.95
N ILE A 266 3.36 -6.26 3.85
CA ILE A 266 3.18 -5.23 2.82
C ILE A 266 3.27 -3.86 3.46
N ALA A 267 4.10 -2.99 2.89
CA ALA A 267 4.32 -1.63 3.36
C ALA A 267 4.36 -0.63 2.21
N SER A 268 4.11 0.65 2.50
CA SER A 268 4.24 1.72 1.51
C SER A 268 5.70 1.89 1.07
N GLY A 269 5.91 1.94 -0.24
CA GLY A 269 7.18 2.33 -0.83
C GLY A 269 7.32 3.85 -1.04
N GLU A 270 6.24 4.63 -0.81
CA GLU A 270 6.26 6.09 -0.95
C GLU A 270 6.83 6.78 0.28
N ASN A 271 6.51 6.25 1.47
CA ASN A 271 6.92 6.83 2.75
C ASN A 271 7.52 5.76 3.65
N PHE A 272 8.67 6.08 4.28
CA PHE A 272 9.38 5.15 5.13
C PHE A 272 8.85 4.99 6.57
N PRO A 273 8.15 5.95 7.18
CA PRO A 273 8.01 5.99 8.64
C PRO A 273 7.37 4.74 9.25
N ASP A 274 6.23 4.31 8.73
CA ASP A 274 5.52 3.14 9.25
C ASP A 274 6.29 1.83 8.95
N ALA A 275 7.02 1.81 7.82
CA ALA A 275 7.75 0.64 7.37
C ALA A 275 9.08 0.38 8.11
N LEU A 276 9.65 1.38 8.82
CA LEU A 276 10.94 1.24 9.50
C LEU A 276 10.96 0.12 10.55
N SER A 277 9.90 0.00 11.32
CA SER A 277 9.79 -1.05 12.35
C SER A 277 9.34 -2.39 11.75
N ALA A 278 8.77 -2.36 10.53
CA ALA A 278 8.26 -3.55 9.86
C ALA A 278 9.37 -4.54 9.50
N GLY A 279 10.59 -4.05 9.21
CA GLY A 279 11.76 -4.89 8.95
C GLY A 279 12.07 -5.86 10.08
N ALA A 280 11.97 -5.40 11.31
CA ALA A 280 12.16 -6.20 12.51
C ALA A 280 11.07 -7.29 12.66
N LEU A 281 9.80 -6.92 12.48
CA LEU A 281 8.68 -7.86 12.53
C LEU A 281 8.77 -8.92 11.43
N ALA A 282 9.00 -8.49 10.20
CA ALA A 282 9.12 -9.38 9.06
C ALA A 282 10.30 -10.36 9.23
N ALA A 283 11.45 -9.87 9.72
CA ALA A 283 12.61 -10.72 10.02
C ALA A 283 12.30 -11.77 11.09
N ARG A 284 11.57 -11.40 12.14
CA ARG A 284 11.14 -12.30 13.19
C ARG A 284 10.26 -13.43 12.65
N ASN A 285 9.33 -13.11 11.75
CA ASN A 285 8.40 -14.06 11.17
C ASN A 285 8.99 -14.80 9.95
N ASN A 286 10.26 -14.56 9.59
CA ASN A 286 10.88 -15.00 8.35
C ASN A 286 10.05 -14.61 7.11
N ALA A 287 9.35 -13.50 7.16
CA ALA A 287 8.46 -13.02 6.13
C ALA A 287 9.17 -12.03 5.19
N PRO A 288 8.91 -12.03 3.88
CA PRO A 288 9.37 -11.00 2.98
C PRO A 288 8.65 -9.67 3.24
N ILE A 289 9.33 -8.54 2.96
CA ILE A 289 8.70 -7.23 2.85
C ILE A 289 8.45 -6.93 1.39
N ILE A 290 7.20 -6.64 1.06
CA ILE A 290 6.75 -6.29 -0.28
C ILE A 290 6.29 -4.84 -0.28
N LEU A 291 6.85 -4.02 -1.17
CA LEU A 291 6.48 -2.62 -1.27
C LEU A 291 5.33 -2.41 -2.26
N THR A 292 4.44 -1.48 -1.92
CA THR A 292 3.34 -1.02 -2.76
C THR A 292 3.28 0.51 -2.81
N ASN A 293 2.67 1.05 -3.87
CA ASN A 293 2.30 2.47 -3.94
C ASN A 293 1.05 2.82 -3.11
N GLY A 294 0.49 1.83 -2.42
CA GLY A 294 -0.68 1.99 -1.56
C GLY A 294 -2.03 1.89 -2.28
N ALA A 295 -2.07 1.87 -3.61
CA ALA A 295 -3.32 1.86 -4.40
C ALA A 295 -3.43 0.62 -5.30
N ASN A 296 -2.36 0.21 -5.99
CA ASN A 296 -2.36 -0.96 -6.87
C ASN A 296 -1.49 -2.08 -6.29
N ILE A 297 -2.01 -3.31 -6.33
CA ILE A 297 -1.36 -4.49 -5.76
C ILE A 297 -1.27 -5.67 -6.76
N SER A 298 -1.54 -5.45 -8.03
CA SER A 298 -1.63 -6.53 -9.03
C SER A 298 -0.36 -7.37 -9.13
N ASP A 299 0.81 -6.72 -9.25
CA ASP A 299 2.10 -7.42 -9.35
C ASP A 299 2.49 -8.11 -8.04
N GLN A 300 2.19 -7.46 -6.90
CA GLN A 300 2.42 -8.03 -5.57
C GLN A 300 1.53 -9.25 -5.34
N LYS A 301 0.25 -9.15 -5.72
CA LYS A 301 -0.69 -10.26 -5.63
C LYS A 301 -0.28 -11.43 -6.51
N GLN A 302 0.16 -11.17 -7.75
CA GLN A 302 0.68 -12.21 -8.65
C GLN A 302 1.89 -12.94 -8.02
N TYR A 303 2.79 -12.20 -7.36
CA TYR A 303 3.89 -12.83 -6.62
C TYR A 303 3.39 -13.66 -5.44
N LEU A 304 2.46 -13.14 -4.65
CA LEU A 304 1.90 -13.84 -3.48
C LEU A 304 1.15 -15.11 -3.89
N ASP A 305 0.40 -15.07 -5.01
CA ASP A 305 -0.34 -16.23 -5.53
C ASP A 305 0.61 -17.39 -5.93
N GLY A 306 1.85 -17.05 -6.33
CA GLY A 306 2.91 -18.03 -6.61
C GLY A 306 3.65 -18.55 -5.36
N CYS A 307 3.36 -18.00 -4.17
CA CYS A 307 4.00 -18.36 -2.92
C CYS A 307 3.09 -19.24 -2.03
N LYS A 308 3.68 -19.84 -0.99
CA LYS A 308 2.90 -20.55 0.05
C LYS A 308 2.32 -19.59 1.11
N CYS A 309 2.26 -18.30 0.82
CA CYS A 309 1.77 -17.28 1.73
C CYS A 309 0.27 -17.47 1.99
N GLU A 310 -0.14 -17.44 3.26
CA GLU A 310 -1.54 -17.54 3.69
C GLU A 310 -2.03 -16.28 4.37
N LYS A 311 -1.09 -15.52 4.94
CA LYS A 311 -1.38 -14.32 5.71
C LYS A 311 -0.60 -13.14 5.18
N VAL A 312 -1.23 -11.99 5.17
CA VAL A 312 -0.62 -10.71 4.81
C VAL A 312 -0.81 -9.72 5.94
N ILE A 313 0.28 -9.11 6.38
CA ILE A 313 0.27 -8.04 7.36
C ILE A 313 0.50 -6.72 6.63
N LEU A 314 -0.50 -5.85 6.64
CA LEU A 314 -0.41 -4.49 6.10
C LEU A 314 0.16 -3.56 7.17
N ILE A 315 1.18 -2.79 6.84
CA ILE A 315 1.80 -1.83 7.76
C ILE A 315 1.42 -0.41 7.36
N GLY A 316 0.88 0.31 8.34
CA GLY A 316 0.42 1.69 8.19
C GLY A 316 -1.09 1.82 8.00
N GLY A 317 -1.60 3.03 8.19
CA GLY A 317 -3.01 3.36 8.01
C GLY A 317 -3.47 3.28 6.56
N THR A 318 -4.77 3.53 6.33
CA THR A 318 -5.38 3.48 4.99
C THR A 318 -4.83 4.52 4.01
N GLY A 319 -4.23 5.61 4.51
CA GLY A 319 -3.50 6.57 3.69
C GLY A 319 -2.13 6.08 3.19
N ALA A 320 -1.54 5.05 3.83
CA ALA A 320 -0.28 4.44 3.41
C ALA A 320 -0.50 3.21 2.52
N VAL A 321 -1.47 2.37 2.89
CA VAL A 321 -1.92 1.19 2.13
C VAL A 321 -3.45 1.20 2.16
N SER A 322 -4.08 1.47 1.03
CA SER A 322 -5.52 1.74 0.93
C SER A 322 -6.40 0.54 1.37
N GLU A 323 -7.67 0.81 1.61
CA GLU A 323 -8.66 -0.25 1.85
C GLU A 323 -8.87 -1.11 0.59
N ASP A 324 -8.70 -0.56 -0.61
CA ASP A 324 -8.76 -1.33 -1.85
C ASP A 324 -7.72 -2.43 -1.90
N VAL A 325 -6.48 -2.12 -1.49
CA VAL A 325 -5.41 -3.10 -1.36
C VAL A 325 -5.80 -4.21 -0.38
N GLN A 326 -6.35 -3.85 0.77
CA GLN A 326 -6.82 -4.82 1.77
C GLN A 326 -7.95 -5.70 1.19
N ASN A 327 -8.97 -5.08 0.61
CA ASN A 327 -10.12 -5.78 0.04
C ASN A 327 -9.70 -6.72 -1.11
N ALA A 328 -8.80 -6.28 -1.99
CA ALA A 328 -8.26 -7.11 -3.08
C ALA A 328 -7.51 -8.34 -2.56
N LEU A 329 -6.75 -8.21 -1.47
CA LEU A 329 -6.08 -9.33 -0.81
C LEU A 329 -7.06 -10.26 -0.09
N GLU A 330 -8.13 -9.73 0.47
CA GLU A 330 -9.23 -10.51 1.07
C GLU A 330 -10.10 -11.21 0.02
N GLY A 331 -9.80 -11.04 -1.27
CA GLY A 331 -10.53 -11.67 -2.38
C GLY A 331 -11.84 -10.97 -2.73
N LYS A 332 -12.04 -9.75 -2.25
CA LYS A 332 -13.20 -8.93 -2.63
C LYS A 332 -12.97 -8.29 -3.99
N THR A 333 -14.04 -8.09 -4.73
CA THR A 333 -14.00 -7.32 -5.98
C THR A 333 -13.88 -5.83 -5.67
N VAL A 334 -12.88 -5.18 -6.24
CA VAL A 334 -12.62 -3.75 -6.05
C VAL A 334 -12.63 -3.02 -7.38
N ILE A 335 -12.92 -1.72 -7.35
CA ILE A 335 -12.81 -0.83 -8.50
C ILE A 335 -11.82 0.29 -8.16
N SER A 336 -10.90 0.61 -9.07
CA SER A 336 -9.98 1.74 -8.88
C SER A 336 -10.73 3.08 -8.91
N ASP A 337 -10.16 4.13 -8.31
CA ASP A 337 -10.76 5.47 -8.36
C ASP A 337 -10.86 5.98 -9.81
N GLU A 338 -9.86 5.66 -10.62
CA GLU A 338 -9.83 6.00 -12.05
C GLU A 338 -10.94 5.29 -12.83
N ASP A 339 -11.10 3.97 -12.64
CA ASP A 339 -12.15 3.20 -13.34
C ASP A 339 -13.55 3.59 -12.84
N ALA A 340 -13.72 3.86 -11.54
CA ALA A 340 -14.96 4.33 -10.98
C ALA A 340 -15.36 5.70 -11.58
N LYS A 341 -14.44 6.66 -11.59
CA LYS A 341 -14.66 7.97 -12.20
C LYS A 341 -14.94 7.85 -13.69
N LYS A 342 -14.21 7.01 -14.41
CA LYS A 342 -14.43 6.76 -15.83
C LYS A 342 -15.83 6.21 -16.11
N LEU A 343 -16.28 5.23 -15.32
CA LEU A 343 -17.63 4.66 -15.45
C LEU A 343 -18.71 5.73 -15.18
N LEU A 344 -18.54 6.51 -14.11
CA LEU A 344 -19.48 7.59 -13.76
C LEU A 344 -19.51 8.68 -14.83
N LEU A 345 -18.38 9.04 -15.44
CA LEU A 345 -18.32 9.99 -16.55
C LEU A 345 -19.04 9.45 -17.80
N GLN A 346 -18.83 8.18 -18.14
CA GLN A 346 -19.50 7.54 -19.27
C GLN A 346 -21.03 7.47 -19.08
N GLY A 347 -21.47 7.14 -17.86
CA GLY A 347 -22.88 7.18 -17.49
C GLY A 347 -23.45 8.59 -17.58
N ASP A 348 -22.77 9.59 -16.99
CA ASP A 348 -23.16 11.00 -17.05
C ASP A 348 -23.32 11.49 -18.49
N ASP A 349 -22.41 11.13 -19.39
CA ASP A 349 -22.47 11.46 -20.80
C ASP A 349 -23.64 10.74 -21.51
N ALA A 350 -23.93 9.50 -21.16
CA ALA A 350 -25.10 8.79 -21.70
C ALA A 350 -26.39 9.44 -21.23
N PHE A 351 -26.49 9.86 -19.97
CA PHE A 351 -27.64 10.57 -19.45
C PHE A 351 -27.83 11.93 -20.12
N LYS A 352 -26.77 12.73 -20.34
CA LYS A 352 -26.82 14.00 -21.08
C LYS A 352 -27.35 13.84 -22.51
N LYS A 353 -27.10 12.70 -23.17
CA LYS A 353 -27.64 12.40 -24.49
C LYS A 353 -29.16 12.18 -24.43
N ILE A 354 -29.67 11.50 -23.39
CA ILE A 354 -31.11 11.32 -23.19
C ILE A 354 -31.82 12.68 -23.05
N LEU A 355 -31.23 13.62 -22.31
CA LEU A 355 -31.80 14.96 -22.12
C LEU A 355 -31.86 15.78 -23.41
N LYS A 356 -31.26 15.33 -24.52
CA LYS A 356 -31.31 15.97 -25.86
C LYS A 356 -32.30 15.30 -26.80
N ILE A 357 -33.12 14.35 -26.35
CA ILE A 357 -34.19 13.75 -27.13
C ILE A 357 -35.15 14.83 -27.59
N ASN A 358 -35.59 14.76 -28.86
CA ASN A 358 -36.44 15.78 -29.46
C ASN A 358 -37.84 15.77 -28.86
N VAL A 359 -38.33 16.94 -28.51
CA VAL A 359 -39.67 17.17 -27.96
C VAL A 359 -40.38 18.33 -28.72
N ASP A 360 -41.70 18.31 -28.75
CA ASP A 360 -42.49 19.46 -29.22
C ASP A 360 -42.59 20.51 -28.10
N GLY A 361 -41.67 21.46 -28.11
CA GLY A 361 -41.61 22.53 -27.12
C GLY A 361 -42.77 23.55 -27.18
N ASN A 362 -43.69 23.44 -28.15
CA ASN A 362 -44.89 24.28 -28.24
C ASN A 362 -46.11 23.65 -27.54
N SER A 363 -46.02 22.36 -27.17
CA SER A 363 -47.14 21.57 -26.63
C SER A 363 -46.73 20.95 -25.32
N TYR A 364 -46.55 21.74 -24.25
CA TYR A 364 -46.21 21.21 -22.92
C TYR A 364 -47.42 21.19 -21.99
N MET A 365 -47.38 20.28 -21.01
CA MET A 365 -48.35 20.20 -19.92
C MET A 365 -47.65 20.17 -18.57
N ASP A 366 -48.30 20.72 -17.58
CA ASP A 366 -47.85 20.65 -16.19
C ASP A 366 -48.47 19.43 -15.49
N VAL A 367 -47.59 18.63 -14.86
CA VAL A 367 -48.02 17.48 -14.05
C VAL A 367 -47.32 17.61 -12.69
N SER A 368 -48.08 17.99 -11.68
CA SER A 368 -47.62 18.17 -10.31
C SER A 368 -46.45 19.18 -10.17
N GLY A 369 -46.53 20.30 -10.93
CA GLY A 369 -45.54 21.38 -10.92
C GLY A 369 -44.28 21.11 -11.77
N ILE A 370 -44.27 20.03 -12.57
CA ILE A 370 -43.23 19.73 -13.54
C ILE A 370 -43.85 19.80 -14.94
N SER A 371 -43.23 20.58 -15.82
CA SER A 371 -43.66 20.67 -17.22
C SER A 371 -43.10 19.50 -18.03
N TYR A 372 -43.94 18.91 -18.88
CA TYR A 372 -43.59 17.82 -19.77
C TYR A 372 -44.00 18.17 -21.21
N ALA A 373 -43.12 17.85 -22.16
CA ALA A 373 -43.38 18.05 -23.59
C ALA A 373 -43.45 16.71 -24.32
N PRO A 374 -44.34 16.55 -25.35
CA PRO A 374 -44.44 15.31 -26.10
C PRO A 374 -43.11 14.98 -26.79
N VAL A 375 -42.64 13.74 -26.70
CA VAL A 375 -41.49 13.29 -27.47
C VAL A 375 -41.88 13.16 -28.94
N THR A 376 -41.04 13.70 -29.82
CA THR A 376 -41.24 13.68 -31.29
C THR A 376 -40.47 12.56 -31.97
N ASP A 377 -39.53 11.94 -31.30
CA ASP A 377 -38.81 10.77 -31.79
C ASP A 377 -39.74 9.55 -31.86
N ASN A 378 -39.45 8.62 -32.78
CA ASN A 378 -40.34 7.49 -33.06
C ASN A 378 -40.22 6.34 -32.02
N ILE A 379 -40.53 6.65 -30.75
CA ILE A 379 -40.50 5.67 -29.66
C ILE A 379 -41.53 4.54 -29.86
N GLY A 380 -42.64 4.82 -30.62
CA GLY A 380 -43.72 3.86 -30.86
C GLY A 380 -43.33 2.62 -31.69
N GLU A 381 -42.13 2.60 -32.28
CA GLU A 381 -41.59 1.39 -32.95
C GLU A 381 -40.99 0.38 -31.95
N TYR A 382 -40.81 0.75 -30.69
CA TYR A 382 -40.23 -0.07 -29.65
C TYR A 382 -41.31 -0.56 -28.68
N ASN A 383 -41.07 -1.73 -28.03
CA ASN A 383 -42.03 -2.27 -27.07
C ASN A 383 -42.05 -1.47 -25.76
N SER A 384 -41.00 -0.69 -25.49
CA SER A 384 -40.89 0.12 -24.28
C SER A 384 -39.88 1.28 -24.46
N ILE A 385 -39.99 2.31 -23.62
CA ILE A 385 -38.98 3.37 -23.50
C ILE A 385 -37.62 2.80 -23.18
N SER A 386 -37.57 1.79 -22.31
CA SER A 386 -36.31 1.13 -21.89
C SER A 386 -35.62 0.46 -23.09
N GLU A 387 -36.37 -0.21 -23.96
CA GLU A 387 -35.84 -0.79 -25.20
C GLU A 387 -35.29 0.26 -26.13
N TYR A 388 -36.07 1.32 -26.39
CA TYR A 388 -35.62 2.45 -27.19
C TYR A 388 -34.32 3.07 -26.68
N LEU A 389 -34.24 3.33 -25.37
CA LEU A 389 -33.04 3.94 -24.76
C LEU A 389 -31.84 3.00 -24.79
N ASN A 390 -32.04 1.70 -24.62
CA ASN A 390 -30.94 0.76 -24.69
C ASN A 390 -30.39 0.57 -26.09
N GLU A 391 -31.27 0.51 -27.10
CA GLU A 391 -30.82 0.36 -28.49
C GLU A 391 -30.14 1.63 -29.04
N ASN A 392 -30.59 2.82 -28.63
CA ASN A 392 -30.08 4.09 -29.18
C ASN A 392 -28.97 4.73 -28.30
N TYR A 393 -28.94 4.44 -27.01
CA TYR A 393 -28.02 5.08 -26.06
C TYR A 393 -27.19 4.09 -25.21
N GLU A 394 -27.40 2.78 -25.41
CA GLU A 394 -26.62 1.69 -24.76
C GLU A 394 -26.57 1.79 -23.22
N LEU A 395 -27.67 2.23 -22.58
CA LEU A 395 -27.69 2.52 -21.14
C LEU A 395 -27.28 1.33 -20.26
N ASN A 396 -27.62 0.12 -20.68
CA ASN A 396 -27.25 -1.12 -19.95
C ASN A 396 -25.74 -1.38 -19.95
N ASN A 397 -24.93 -0.63 -20.74
CA ASN A 397 -23.48 -0.69 -20.64
C ASN A 397 -22.95 0.02 -19.40
N TYR A 398 -23.71 0.95 -18.84
CA TYR A 398 -23.28 1.80 -17.74
C TYR A 398 -24.10 1.62 -16.47
N TYR A 399 -25.40 1.31 -16.61
CA TYR A 399 -26.36 1.33 -15.52
C TYR A 399 -26.98 -0.04 -15.27
N THR A 400 -27.35 -0.32 -14.00
CA THR A 400 -28.22 -1.46 -13.70
C THR A 400 -29.62 -1.24 -14.28
N ASN A 401 -30.34 -2.31 -14.58
CA ASN A 401 -31.73 -2.23 -15.05
C ASN A 401 -32.62 -1.45 -14.05
N ASN A 402 -32.35 -1.58 -12.77
CA ASN A 402 -33.09 -0.86 -11.74
C ASN A 402 -32.88 0.66 -11.87
N PHE A 403 -31.64 1.09 -12.06
CA PHE A 403 -31.34 2.51 -12.18
C PHE A 403 -31.78 3.08 -13.54
N VAL A 404 -31.73 2.29 -14.62
CA VAL A 404 -32.35 2.69 -15.92
C VAL A 404 -33.84 3.00 -15.73
N ASN A 405 -34.59 2.18 -15.00
CA ASN A 405 -35.99 2.45 -14.71
C ASN A 405 -36.18 3.72 -13.86
N THR A 406 -35.28 3.97 -12.89
CA THR A 406 -35.30 5.20 -12.10
C THR A 406 -35.07 6.43 -13.00
N LEU A 407 -34.11 6.39 -13.92
CA LEU A 407 -33.84 7.45 -14.90
C LEU A 407 -35.04 7.69 -15.83
N ILE A 408 -35.67 6.60 -16.30
CA ILE A 408 -36.87 6.68 -17.14
C ILE A 408 -38.00 7.42 -16.40
N ASN A 409 -38.28 7.00 -15.15
CA ASN A 409 -39.33 7.63 -14.36
C ASN A 409 -39.05 9.09 -14.00
N PHE A 410 -37.77 9.47 -13.89
CA PHE A 410 -37.33 10.83 -13.63
C PHE A 410 -37.49 11.72 -14.84
N VAL A 411 -37.20 11.21 -16.04
CA VAL A 411 -37.17 11.98 -17.31
C VAL A 411 -38.46 11.87 -18.06
N PHE A 412 -39.09 10.70 -18.13
CA PHE A 412 -40.24 10.42 -19.00
C PHE A 412 -41.53 10.14 -18.24
N LYS A 413 -42.63 10.36 -18.90
CA LYS A 413 -43.97 10.03 -18.42
C LYS A 413 -44.84 9.53 -19.58
N ASP A 414 -45.54 8.42 -19.37
CA ASP A 414 -46.62 7.99 -20.27
C ASP A 414 -47.91 8.69 -19.84
N ILE A 415 -48.56 9.39 -20.75
CA ILE A 415 -49.83 10.04 -20.53
C ILE A 415 -50.73 9.69 -21.72
N ASP A 416 -51.79 8.91 -21.45
CA ASP A 416 -52.77 8.46 -22.46
C ASP A 416 -52.10 7.74 -23.65
N GLY A 417 -51.08 6.92 -23.41
CA GLY A 417 -50.35 6.15 -24.41
C GLY A 417 -49.38 6.97 -25.27
N LYS A 418 -49.07 8.20 -24.84
CA LYS A 418 -48.02 9.03 -25.44
C LYS A 418 -46.90 9.28 -24.46
N VAL A 419 -45.66 9.22 -24.95
CA VAL A 419 -44.48 9.48 -24.16
C VAL A 419 -44.20 10.98 -24.12
N TYR A 420 -44.09 11.51 -22.93
CA TYR A 420 -43.71 12.88 -22.66
C TYR A 420 -42.36 12.89 -21.94
N MET A 421 -41.55 13.88 -22.22
CA MET A 421 -40.27 14.10 -21.53
C MET A 421 -40.36 15.37 -20.70
N ARG A 422 -39.73 15.34 -19.51
CA ARG A 422 -39.59 16.50 -18.63
C ARG A 422 -39.00 17.67 -19.39
N TYR A 423 -39.69 18.80 -19.37
CA TYR A 423 -39.28 20.04 -20.03
C TYR A 423 -38.43 20.88 -19.07
N GLY A 424 -37.25 21.30 -19.54
CA GLY A 424 -36.23 21.92 -18.73
C GLY A 424 -35.20 20.90 -18.22
N ASN A 425 -33.95 21.15 -18.52
CA ASN A 425 -32.88 20.27 -18.12
C ASN A 425 -32.64 20.38 -16.61
N PRO A 426 -32.51 19.26 -15.88
CA PRO A 426 -32.00 19.28 -14.53
C PRO A 426 -30.54 19.79 -14.55
N GLU A 427 -30.14 20.48 -13.49
CA GLU A 427 -28.75 20.89 -13.31
C GLU A 427 -27.98 19.82 -12.55
N PRO A 428 -26.74 19.47 -12.96
CA PRO A 428 -25.92 18.53 -12.23
C PRO A 428 -25.39 19.16 -10.94
N ALA A 429 -25.13 18.33 -9.92
CA ALA A 429 -24.53 18.78 -8.67
C ALA A 429 -23.06 19.18 -8.87
N LEU A 430 -22.36 18.52 -9.80
CA LEU A 430 -20.96 18.80 -10.12
C LEU A 430 -20.61 18.38 -11.57
N THR A 431 -19.49 18.89 -12.07
CA THR A 431 -18.89 18.42 -13.33
C THR A 431 -18.02 17.17 -13.04
N VAL A 432 -18.47 16.00 -13.52
CA VAL A 432 -17.81 14.72 -13.26
C VAL A 432 -16.37 14.69 -13.79
N GLU A 433 -16.12 15.28 -14.95
CA GLU A 433 -14.79 15.32 -15.58
C GLU A 433 -13.72 15.95 -14.66
N ASP A 434 -14.07 17.02 -13.94
CA ASP A 434 -13.18 17.78 -13.07
C ASP A 434 -13.26 17.33 -11.60
N SER A 435 -14.00 16.27 -11.30
CA SER A 435 -14.19 15.76 -9.93
C SER A 435 -13.11 14.79 -9.52
N GLU A 436 -13.02 14.52 -8.21
CA GLU A 436 -12.16 13.50 -7.60
C GLU A 436 -13.01 12.55 -6.74
N VAL A 437 -12.61 11.28 -6.66
CA VAL A 437 -13.15 10.32 -5.70
C VAL A 437 -12.54 10.62 -4.33
N VAL A 438 -13.36 11.03 -3.36
CA VAL A 438 -12.88 11.38 -2.00
C VAL A 438 -13.26 10.35 -0.95
N SER A 439 -14.19 9.46 -1.25
CA SER A 439 -14.58 8.35 -0.38
C SER A 439 -15.07 7.18 -1.21
N LYS A 440 -14.72 5.99 -0.76
CA LYS A 440 -15.19 4.73 -1.34
C LYS A 440 -15.36 3.69 -0.24
N LYS A 441 -16.53 3.09 -0.14
CA LYS A 441 -16.85 2.05 0.84
C LYS A 441 -17.45 0.83 0.16
N TYR A 442 -16.99 -0.34 0.53
CA TYR A 442 -17.48 -1.60 -0.04
C TYR A 442 -18.45 -2.31 0.90
N ASN A 443 -19.50 -2.86 0.32
CA ASN A 443 -20.43 -3.77 0.98
C ASN A 443 -20.78 -4.89 0.01
N ASP A 444 -20.22 -6.08 0.21
CA ASP A 444 -20.29 -7.23 -0.71
C ASP A 444 -19.84 -6.87 -2.14
N ASN A 445 -20.76 -6.90 -3.10
CA ASN A 445 -20.52 -6.55 -4.50
C ASN A 445 -20.86 -5.10 -4.84
N LYS A 446 -21.02 -4.23 -3.86
CA LYS A 446 -21.33 -2.80 -4.02
C LYS A 446 -20.18 -1.93 -3.58
N ALA A 447 -20.03 -0.79 -4.25
CA ALA A 447 -19.12 0.29 -3.86
C ALA A 447 -19.91 1.60 -3.77
N ASP A 448 -20.01 2.17 -2.57
CA ASP A 448 -20.56 3.51 -2.36
C ASP A 448 -19.44 4.52 -2.50
N ILE A 449 -19.62 5.49 -3.40
CA ILE A 449 -18.61 6.45 -3.84
C ILE A 449 -19.10 7.86 -3.57
N ILE A 450 -18.21 8.71 -3.09
CA ILE A 450 -18.44 10.16 -3.00
C ILE A 450 -17.47 10.83 -3.95
N LEU A 451 -18.03 11.58 -4.91
CA LEU A 451 -17.30 12.51 -5.76
C LEU A 451 -17.32 13.90 -5.11
N LYS A 452 -16.22 14.61 -5.23
CA LYS A 452 -16.07 16.02 -4.88
C LYS A 452 -15.64 16.77 -6.13
N GLY A 453 -16.32 17.84 -6.45
CA GLY A 453 -16.05 18.64 -7.66
C GLY A 453 -16.61 20.03 -7.54
N TYR A 454 -16.72 20.72 -8.69
CA TYR A 454 -17.23 22.07 -8.75
C TYR A 454 -18.34 22.15 -9.79
N TYR A 455 -19.31 23.03 -9.53
CA TYR A 455 -20.33 23.47 -10.48
C TYR A 455 -20.46 24.98 -10.40
N TYR A 456 -20.26 25.68 -11.53
CA TYR A 456 -20.17 27.15 -11.58
C TYR A 456 -19.23 27.79 -10.55
N GLY A 457 -18.15 27.09 -10.18
CA GLY A 457 -17.15 27.56 -9.23
C GLY A 457 -17.48 27.30 -7.75
N GLU A 458 -18.64 26.73 -7.44
CA GLU A 458 -19.02 26.29 -6.10
C GLU A 458 -18.63 24.84 -5.86
N LEU A 459 -18.07 24.57 -4.67
CA LEU A 459 -17.70 23.23 -4.25
C LEU A 459 -18.94 22.39 -3.99
N SER A 460 -19.01 21.22 -4.58
CA SER A 460 -20.15 20.32 -4.47
C SER A 460 -19.72 18.84 -4.35
N TYR A 461 -20.65 17.99 -3.95
CA TYR A 461 -20.48 16.56 -3.80
C TYR A 461 -21.61 15.82 -4.51
N ALA A 462 -21.29 14.64 -5.06
CA ALA A 462 -22.26 13.71 -5.60
C ALA A 462 -21.97 12.31 -5.07
N ASN A 463 -23.04 11.54 -4.78
CA ASN A 463 -22.95 10.18 -4.30
C ASN A 463 -23.35 9.21 -5.41
N ALA A 464 -22.62 8.11 -5.51
CA ALA A 464 -22.90 7.02 -6.42
C ALA A 464 -22.81 5.68 -5.70
N THR A 465 -23.67 4.73 -6.08
CA THR A 465 -23.51 3.32 -5.73
C THR A 465 -23.24 2.55 -7.02
N LEU A 466 -22.10 1.86 -7.05
CA LEU A 466 -21.75 0.93 -8.13
C LEU A 466 -22.01 -0.49 -7.67
N VAL A 467 -22.45 -1.36 -8.57
CA VAL A 467 -22.71 -2.78 -8.32
C VAL A 467 -21.91 -3.63 -9.30
N TYR A 468 -21.21 -4.64 -8.80
CA TYR A 468 -20.56 -5.65 -9.63
C TYR A 468 -21.54 -6.79 -9.93
N ASP A 469 -21.87 -7.01 -11.20
CA ASP A 469 -22.85 -8.00 -11.66
C ASP A 469 -22.26 -9.42 -11.85
N GLY A 470 -20.99 -9.62 -11.51
CA GLY A 470 -20.23 -10.86 -11.71
C GLY A 470 -19.29 -10.78 -12.93
N ASN A 471 -19.43 -9.76 -13.78
CA ASN A 471 -18.62 -9.53 -14.98
C ASN A 471 -18.03 -8.12 -15.03
N ARG A 472 -18.80 -7.13 -14.63
CA ARG A 472 -18.40 -5.71 -14.68
C ARG A 472 -19.10 -4.89 -13.60
N TRP A 473 -18.58 -3.70 -13.35
CA TRP A 473 -19.22 -2.69 -12.51
C TRP A 473 -20.28 -1.91 -13.31
N LEU A 474 -21.41 -1.61 -12.69
CA LEU A 474 -22.51 -0.84 -13.22
C LEU A 474 -22.96 0.20 -12.18
N ILE A 475 -23.47 1.33 -12.64
CA ILE A 475 -24.05 2.39 -11.81
C ILE A 475 -25.46 1.94 -11.37
N ASP A 476 -25.67 1.77 -10.06
CA ASP A 476 -26.97 1.42 -9.46
C ASP A 476 -27.68 2.64 -8.86
N ARG A 477 -26.91 3.67 -8.56
CA ARG A 477 -27.39 4.99 -8.12
C ARG A 477 -26.34 6.04 -8.45
N PHE A 478 -26.81 7.24 -8.83
CA PHE A 478 -25.95 8.41 -9.02
C PHE A 478 -26.80 9.68 -8.91
N ASP A 479 -26.61 10.44 -7.83
CA ASP A 479 -27.46 11.59 -7.48
C ASP A 479 -27.03 12.91 -8.13
N ASN A 480 -26.03 12.90 -9.03
CA ASN A 480 -25.48 14.10 -9.69
C ASN A 480 -26.55 14.99 -10.38
N TRP A 481 -27.65 14.40 -10.79
CA TRP A 481 -28.76 15.11 -11.49
C TRP A 481 -30.03 15.21 -10.63
N GLY A 482 -29.93 14.98 -9.32
CA GLY A 482 -31.09 14.93 -8.43
C GLY A 482 -31.97 13.70 -8.66
N VAL A 483 -31.42 12.63 -9.20
CA VAL A 483 -32.04 11.32 -9.36
C VAL A 483 -31.71 10.48 -8.15
N GLU A 484 -32.69 10.19 -7.27
CA GLU A 484 -32.53 9.42 -6.03
C GLU A 484 -32.91 7.96 -6.18
#